data_6a8b7fd974799dedbe6de79561daf1e2
#
_entry.id   6a8b7fd974799dedbe6de79561daf1e2
#
_cell.length_a   1.000
_cell.length_b   1.000
_cell.length_c   1.000
_cell.angle_alpha   90.00
_cell.angle_beta   90.00
_cell.angle_gamma   90.00
#
_symmetry.space_group_name_H-M   'P 1'
#
loop_
_entity.id
_entity.type
_entity.pdbx_description
1 polymer ?
#
loop_
_entity_poly.entity_id
_entity_poly.type
_entity_poly.pdbx_seq_one_letter_code
_entity_poly.pdbx_strand_id
1 'polypeptide(L)'
;MSFTYLNLQGKLEHVTATAEDIDRQMQRLLQANPHIIPVTGRAAALGDELVLDYAGFSEGVQFPGGTAQMQTLTLGSGMFIPGFEEQLVGANIGDDVVVTVTFPTEYHAPELAGKNAEFRCHVHEIRTHDSYQLDDTFAKEIGQCENMEQMRENMGKALQDYYNQRAEQELRWQLMHQAAATVEEQPTDEELDRMVEAQMETLTAQLAQKGLTLEAYCQFTGSDEKKLREDMRPDALEAFRTQKAVEKIAQLENLTVTDEEMDAAIQRICADNHMSAEDLKPYFDNGFLTVVRQQMLRDKATEVVRRSAQITQ
;
A
#
# COMPACT_ATOMS: atom_id res chain seq x y z
N MET A 1 28.84 -31.30 4.73
CA MET A 1 28.04 -31.42 6.00
C MET A 1 26.70 -32.04 5.63
N SER A 2 26.12 -32.88 6.49
CA SER A 2 24.79 -33.45 6.12
C SER A 2 23.71 -32.37 6.28
N PHE A 3 22.70 -32.37 5.40
CA PHE A 3 21.56 -31.44 5.47
C PHE A 3 20.89 -31.52 6.86
N THR A 4 20.71 -30.37 7.49
CA THR A 4 20.18 -30.25 8.86
C THR A 4 19.01 -29.26 8.89
N TYR A 5 17.85 -29.70 9.36
CA TYR A 5 16.63 -28.90 9.43
C TYR A 5 15.88 -29.09 10.76
N LEU A 6 16.28 -30.05 11.58
CA LEU A 6 15.68 -30.32 12.90
C LEU A 6 16.57 -29.80 14.04
N ASN A 7 15.91 -29.43 15.14
CA ASN A 7 16.58 -28.96 16.38
C ASN A 7 17.47 -27.71 16.15
N LEU A 8 17.14 -26.89 15.15
CA LEU A 8 17.81 -25.61 14.92
C LEU A 8 17.56 -24.67 16.10
N GLN A 9 18.51 -23.77 16.35
CA GLN A 9 18.38 -22.80 17.44
C GLN A 9 17.86 -21.49 16.90
N GLY A 10 16.83 -20.95 17.55
CA GLY A 10 16.26 -19.65 17.22
C GLY A 10 16.02 -18.80 18.45
N LYS A 11 16.02 -17.49 18.27
CA LYS A 11 15.65 -16.54 19.31
C LYS A 11 14.34 -15.87 18.91
N LEU A 12 13.33 -15.96 19.77
CA LEU A 12 12.08 -15.21 19.59
C LEU A 12 12.21 -13.87 20.32
N GLU A 13 12.30 -12.80 19.56
CA GLU A 13 12.40 -11.46 20.15
C GLU A 13 11.01 -10.96 20.53
N HIS A 14 10.74 -10.90 21.83
CA HIS A 14 9.50 -10.31 22.33
C HIS A 14 9.60 -8.79 22.38
N VAL A 15 8.84 -8.13 21.53
CA VAL A 15 8.64 -6.69 21.57
C VAL A 15 7.29 -6.42 22.22
N THR A 16 7.29 -5.63 23.28
CA THR A 16 6.05 -5.22 23.97
C THR A 16 5.54 -3.91 23.40
N ALA A 17 4.27 -3.85 23.03
CA ALA A 17 3.63 -2.60 22.62
C ALA A 17 3.61 -1.61 23.79
N THR A 18 4.27 -0.48 23.64
CA THR A 18 4.37 0.54 24.67
C THR A 18 3.23 1.55 24.57
N ALA A 19 2.97 2.29 25.64
CA ALA A 19 2.00 3.39 25.62
C ALA A 19 2.36 4.44 24.55
N GLU A 20 3.66 4.67 24.33
CA GLU A 20 4.15 5.61 23.31
C GLU A 20 3.86 5.10 21.89
N ASP A 21 3.96 3.79 21.63
CA ASP A 21 3.59 3.21 20.34
C ASP A 21 2.09 3.38 20.08
N ILE A 22 1.27 3.14 21.11
CA ILE A 22 -0.19 3.35 21.04
C ILE A 22 -0.50 4.81 20.75
N ASP A 23 0.10 5.75 21.47
CA ASP A 23 -0.11 7.18 21.26
C ASP A 23 0.31 7.62 19.85
N ARG A 24 1.41 7.09 19.33
CA ARG A 24 1.87 7.35 17.97
C ARG A 24 0.88 6.87 16.91
N GLN A 25 0.28 5.69 17.12
CA GLN A 25 -0.74 5.18 16.19
C GLN A 25 -2.05 5.98 16.29
N MET A 26 -2.44 6.36 17.50
CA MET A 26 -3.61 7.23 17.72
C MET A 26 -3.45 8.58 17.01
N GLN A 27 -2.26 9.18 17.09
CA GLN A 27 -1.96 10.43 16.37
C GLN A 27 -1.99 10.26 14.85
N ARG A 28 -1.47 9.14 14.32
CA ARG A 28 -1.56 8.84 12.89
C ARG A 28 -3.00 8.68 12.43
N LEU A 29 -3.81 7.98 13.23
CA LEU A 29 -5.22 7.79 12.93
C LEU A 29 -5.98 9.13 12.96
N LEU A 30 -5.66 10.00 13.91
CA LEU A 30 -6.20 11.35 13.99
C LEU A 30 -5.87 12.18 12.74
N GLN A 31 -4.62 12.16 12.32
CA GLN A 31 -4.15 12.88 11.12
C GLN A 31 -4.75 12.34 9.81
N ALA A 32 -5.00 11.02 9.75
CA ALA A 32 -5.59 10.37 8.58
C ALA A 32 -7.11 10.59 8.46
N ASN A 33 -7.77 11.08 9.51
CA ASN A 33 -9.22 11.28 9.57
C ASN A 33 -9.54 12.74 9.93
N PRO A 34 -9.45 13.69 8.98
CA PRO A 34 -9.87 15.04 9.20
C PRO A 34 -11.38 15.08 9.49
N HIS A 35 -11.79 15.86 10.48
CA HIS A 35 -13.20 16.06 10.80
C HIS A 35 -13.80 17.08 9.83
N ILE A 36 -14.59 16.60 8.88
CA ILE A 36 -15.27 17.44 7.89
C ILE A 36 -16.66 17.80 8.43
N ILE A 37 -16.86 19.07 8.71
CA ILE A 37 -18.12 19.59 9.27
C ILE A 37 -18.84 20.38 8.19
N PRO A 38 -20.12 20.05 7.86
CA PRO A 38 -20.94 20.90 6.99
C PRO A 38 -21.12 22.28 7.62
N VAL A 39 -20.82 23.32 6.86
CA VAL A 39 -21.04 24.71 7.30
C VAL A 39 -22.43 25.14 6.89
N THR A 40 -23.28 25.38 7.88
CA THR A 40 -24.64 25.94 7.65
C THR A 40 -24.76 27.25 8.41
N GLY A 41 -25.32 28.27 7.76
CA GLY A 41 -25.63 29.54 8.41
C GLY A 41 -24.53 30.61 8.35
N ARG A 42 -23.41 30.38 7.66
CA ARG A 42 -22.44 31.41 7.31
C ARG A 42 -21.94 31.23 5.88
N ALA A 43 -21.42 32.30 5.32
CA ALA A 43 -20.73 32.28 4.04
C ALA A 43 -19.36 31.55 4.12
N ALA A 44 -18.87 31.13 2.97
CA ALA A 44 -17.56 30.50 2.81
C ALA A 44 -16.41 31.42 3.21
N ALA A 45 -15.44 30.86 3.92
CA ALA A 45 -14.24 31.56 4.36
C ALA A 45 -12.97 30.85 3.83
N LEU A 46 -11.83 31.53 3.89
CA LEU A 46 -10.54 30.90 3.59
C LEU A 46 -10.32 29.67 4.49
N GLY A 47 -9.88 28.57 3.89
CA GLY A 47 -9.71 27.29 4.55
C GLY A 47 -10.94 26.38 4.48
N ASP A 48 -12.10 26.88 4.11
CA ASP A 48 -13.28 26.04 3.87
C ASP A 48 -13.13 25.28 2.55
N GLU A 49 -13.74 24.11 2.49
CA GLU A 49 -13.88 23.28 1.31
C GLU A 49 -15.26 23.51 0.70
N LEU A 50 -15.29 23.88 -0.56
CA LEU A 50 -16.51 24.00 -1.35
C LEU A 50 -16.72 22.78 -2.22
N VAL A 51 -17.97 22.30 -2.30
CA VAL A 51 -18.41 21.39 -3.37
C VAL A 51 -19.21 22.23 -4.37
N LEU A 52 -18.71 22.34 -5.59
CA LEU A 52 -19.28 23.24 -6.58
C LEU A 52 -19.27 22.63 -7.99
N ASP A 53 -20.20 23.10 -8.82
CA ASP A 53 -20.13 22.97 -10.26
C ASP A 53 -19.47 24.22 -10.83
N TYR A 54 -18.72 24.07 -11.90
CA TYR A 54 -18.24 25.22 -12.65
C TYR A 54 -18.23 24.97 -14.17
N ALA A 55 -18.44 26.02 -14.93
CA ALA A 55 -18.30 26.03 -16.38
C ALA A 55 -17.50 27.26 -16.82
N GLY A 56 -16.38 27.03 -17.51
CA GLY A 56 -15.45 28.07 -17.95
C GLY A 56 -15.66 28.50 -19.40
N PHE A 57 -15.64 29.80 -19.63
CA PHE A 57 -15.80 30.45 -20.92
C PHE A 57 -14.63 31.40 -21.17
N SER A 58 -14.05 31.36 -22.36
CA SER A 58 -13.09 32.35 -22.83
C SER A 58 -13.65 33.03 -24.11
N GLU A 59 -13.67 34.35 -24.12
CA GLU A 59 -14.27 35.12 -25.23
C GLU A 59 -15.74 34.71 -25.53
N GLY A 60 -16.48 34.29 -24.49
CA GLY A 60 -17.88 33.83 -24.58
C GLY A 60 -18.08 32.42 -25.11
N VAL A 61 -17.01 31.68 -25.39
CA VAL A 61 -17.04 30.28 -25.84
C VAL A 61 -16.56 29.35 -24.69
N GLN A 62 -17.35 28.33 -24.41
CA GLN A 62 -16.96 27.31 -23.44
C GLN A 62 -15.74 26.50 -23.92
N PHE A 63 -14.72 26.34 -23.12
CA PHE A 63 -13.50 25.64 -23.51
C PHE A 63 -13.41 24.24 -22.90
N PRO A 64 -12.78 23.29 -23.59
CA PRO A 64 -12.56 21.93 -23.07
C PRO A 64 -11.74 21.94 -21.80
N GLY A 65 -12.12 21.09 -20.81
CA GLY A 65 -11.43 21.00 -19.52
C GLY A 65 -11.78 22.10 -18.52
N GLY A 66 -12.60 23.10 -18.91
CA GLY A 66 -13.05 24.18 -18.03
C GLY A 66 -14.36 23.89 -17.29
N THR A 67 -14.87 22.64 -17.32
CA THR A 67 -16.17 22.29 -16.73
C THR A 67 -16.01 21.07 -15.81
N ALA A 68 -16.56 21.15 -14.62
CA ALA A 68 -16.70 20.02 -13.71
C ALA A 68 -17.99 20.13 -12.90
N GLN A 69 -18.47 19.00 -12.41
CA GLN A 69 -19.62 18.90 -11.52
C GLN A 69 -19.16 18.26 -10.20
N MET A 70 -19.77 18.72 -9.11
CA MET A 70 -19.48 18.24 -7.76
C MET A 70 -17.99 18.25 -7.41
N GLN A 71 -17.28 19.23 -7.96
CA GLN A 71 -15.84 19.37 -7.72
C GLN A 71 -15.59 19.93 -6.34
N THR A 72 -14.68 19.30 -5.62
CA THR A 72 -14.22 19.76 -4.32
C THR A 72 -13.06 20.74 -4.49
N LEU A 73 -13.14 21.88 -3.80
CA LEU A 73 -12.15 22.96 -3.82
C LEU A 73 -11.93 23.52 -2.42
N THR A 74 -10.71 23.52 -1.93
CA THR A 74 -10.35 24.19 -0.66
C THR A 74 -9.91 25.63 -0.95
N LEU A 75 -10.61 26.60 -0.36
CA LEU A 75 -10.34 28.03 -0.53
C LEU A 75 -8.99 28.42 0.10
N GLY A 76 -8.07 28.95 -0.70
CA GLY A 76 -6.72 29.31 -0.30
C GLY A 76 -5.69 28.21 -0.50
N SER A 77 -6.08 27.10 -1.14
CA SER A 77 -5.16 26.00 -1.46
C SER A 77 -4.14 26.35 -2.56
N GLY A 78 -4.49 27.31 -3.44
CA GLY A 78 -3.70 27.65 -4.62
C GLY A 78 -3.70 26.56 -5.70
N MET A 79 -4.63 25.61 -5.65
CA MET A 79 -4.76 24.52 -6.65
C MET A 79 -5.41 24.99 -7.94
N PHE A 80 -6.17 26.07 -7.87
CA PHE A 80 -6.84 26.67 -9.02
C PHE A 80 -6.06 27.89 -9.55
N ILE A 81 -6.53 28.44 -10.66
CA ILE A 81 -5.94 29.62 -11.28
C ILE A 81 -5.97 30.78 -10.30
N PRO A 82 -4.86 31.55 -10.15
CA PRO A 82 -4.83 32.69 -9.24
C PRO A 82 -5.99 33.64 -9.41
N GLY A 83 -6.63 34.02 -8.31
CA GLY A 83 -7.83 34.86 -8.29
C GLY A 83 -9.15 34.10 -8.39
N PHE A 84 -9.14 32.77 -8.58
CA PHE A 84 -10.35 31.95 -8.63
C PHE A 84 -10.94 31.70 -7.25
N GLU A 85 -10.11 31.21 -6.33
CA GLU A 85 -10.53 30.81 -4.98
C GLU A 85 -10.95 32.03 -4.15
N GLU A 86 -10.26 33.14 -4.31
CA GLU A 86 -10.49 34.36 -3.56
C GLU A 86 -11.88 34.98 -3.87
N GLN A 87 -12.37 34.82 -5.10
CA GLN A 87 -13.67 35.34 -5.51
C GLN A 87 -14.85 34.49 -5.02
N LEU A 88 -14.58 33.25 -4.58
CA LEU A 88 -15.56 32.37 -3.97
C LEU A 88 -15.69 32.58 -2.46
N VAL A 89 -14.75 33.31 -1.84
CA VAL A 89 -14.87 33.70 -0.41
C VAL A 89 -16.09 34.61 -0.25
N GLY A 90 -16.95 34.26 0.71
CA GLY A 90 -18.19 34.99 0.97
C GLY A 90 -19.42 34.42 0.25
N ALA A 91 -19.27 33.40 -0.60
CA ALA A 91 -20.40 32.71 -1.23
C ALA A 91 -21.18 31.88 -0.20
N ASN A 92 -22.48 31.72 -0.41
CA ASN A 92 -23.35 30.87 0.38
C ASN A 92 -23.70 29.58 -0.39
N ILE A 93 -24.20 28.60 0.33
CA ILE A 93 -24.77 27.39 -0.29
C ILE A 93 -25.96 27.80 -1.19
N GLY A 94 -25.94 27.30 -2.44
CA GLY A 94 -26.94 27.62 -3.46
C GLY A 94 -26.65 28.86 -4.29
N ASP A 95 -25.59 29.60 -3.99
CA ASP A 95 -25.21 30.78 -4.77
C ASP A 95 -24.65 30.39 -6.17
N ASP A 96 -25.03 31.20 -7.17
CA ASP A 96 -24.38 31.23 -8.46
C ASP A 96 -23.36 32.38 -8.48
N VAL A 97 -22.09 32.07 -8.58
CA VAL A 97 -20.99 33.02 -8.54
C VAL A 97 -20.29 33.07 -9.90
N VAL A 98 -20.08 34.25 -10.43
CA VAL A 98 -19.27 34.46 -11.65
C VAL A 98 -17.86 34.85 -11.22
N VAL A 99 -16.89 33.99 -11.52
CA VAL A 99 -15.47 34.18 -11.21
C VAL A 99 -14.74 34.57 -12.50
N THR A 100 -14.06 35.71 -12.49
CA THR A 100 -13.29 36.19 -13.65
C THR A 100 -11.81 36.15 -13.32
N VAL A 101 -11.04 35.41 -14.13
CA VAL A 101 -9.59 35.23 -13.93
C VAL A 101 -8.85 35.40 -15.26
N THR A 102 -7.54 35.64 -15.15
CA THR A 102 -6.64 35.63 -16.31
C THR A 102 -5.72 34.44 -16.19
N PHE A 103 -5.69 33.57 -17.21
CA PHE A 103 -4.75 32.43 -17.21
C PHE A 103 -3.31 32.92 -17.18
N PRO A 104 -2.41 32.24 -16.44
CA PRO A 104 -0.96 32.51 -16.48
C PRO A 104 -0.42 32.46 -17.91
N THR A 105 0.61 33.27 -18.20
CA THR A 105 1.27 33.28 -19.52
C THR A 105 1.98 31.96 -19.85
N GLU A 106 2.37 31.21 -18.82
CA GLU A 106 2.98 29.87 -18.92
C GLU A 106 1.96 28.79 -18.52
N TYR A 107 0.80 28.78 -19.18
CA TYR A 107 -0.21 27.77 -18.92
C TYR A 107 -0.05 26.58 -19.88
N HIS A 108 -0.32 25.37 -19.39
CA HIS A 108 -0.14 24.11 -20.14
C HIS A 108 -1.00 24.01 -21.41
N ALA A 109 -2.11 24.76 -21.49
CA ALA A 109 -2.94 24.91 -22.68
C ALA A 109 -2.60 26.25 -23.38
N PRO A 110 -1.78 26.25 -24.45
CA PRO A 110 -1.32 27.49 -25.10
C PRO A 110 -2.42 28.38 -25.61
N GLU A 111 -3.57 27.80 -25.99
CA GLU A 111 -4.76 28.51 -26.49
C GLU A 111 -5.46 29.34 -25.40
N LEU A 112 -5.22 29.08 -24.14
CA LEU A 112 -5.77 29.78 -22.98
C LEU A 112 -4.74 30.70 -22.30
N ALA A 113 -3.43 30.49 -22.53
CA ALA A 113 -2.35 31.23 -21.90
C ALA A 113 -2.53 32.76 -22.08
N GLY A 114 -2.52 33.50 -20.96
CA GLY A 114 -2.68 34.96 -20.91
C GLY A 114 -4.09 35.49 -21.26
N LYS A 115 -5.06 34.61 -21.51
CA LYS A 115 -6.44 35.01 -21.81
C LYS A 115 -7.28 35.16 -20.56
N ASN A 116 -8.31 36.05 -20.69
CA ASN A 116 -9.34 36.16 -19.66
C ASN A 116 -10.36 35.02 -19.80
N ALA A 117 -10.79 34.49 -18.67
CA ALA A 117 -11.86 33.52 -18.61
C ALA A 117 -12.90 33.92 -17.55
N GLU A 118 -14.14 33.57 -17.83
CA GLU A 118 -15.28 33.67 -16.92
C GLU A 118 -15.71 32.26 -16.55
N PHE A 119 -15.77 31.98 -15.26
CA PHE A 119 -16.31 30.73 -14.74
C PHE A 119 -17.63 30.99 -14.03
N ARG A 120 -18.64 30.25 -14.42
CA ARG A 120 -19.93 30.23 -13.74
C ARG A 120 -19.95 29.09 -12.79
N CYS A 121 -19.94 29.42 -11.49
CA CYS A 121 -19.83 28.46 -10.39
C CYS A 121 -21.16 28.37 -9.66
N HIS A 122 -21.60 27.15 -9.32
CA HIS A 122 -22.75 26.91 -8.43
C HIS A 122 -22.27 26.18 -7.20
N VAL A 123 -22.51 26.74 -6.01
CA VAL A 123 -22.03 26.21 -4.74
C VAL A 123 -23.06 25.25 -4.13
N HIS A 124 -22.76 23.97 -4.08
CA HIS A 124 -23.64 22.94 -3.51
C HIS A 124 -23.48 22.81 -2.00
N GLU A 125 -22.24 22.78 -1.53
CA GLU A 125 -21.91 22.57 -0.11
C GLU A 125 -20.72 23.42 0.30
N ILE A 126 -20.72 23.82 1.57
CA ILE A 126 -19.57 24.40 2.23
C ILE A 126 -19.24 23.49 3.41
N ARG A 127 -17.98 23.10 3.51
CA ARG A 127 -17.45 22.24 4.56
C ARG A 127 -16.28 22.93 5.21
N THR A 128 -16.13 22.78 6.52
CA THR A 128 -14.91 23.21 7.22
C THR A 128 -14.15 21.99 7.71
N HIS A 129 -12.83 22.08 7.70
CA HIS A 129 -11.98 21.10 8.31
C HIS A 129 -11.72 21.49 9.75
N ASP A 130 -12.24 20.71 10.67
CA ASP A 130 -11.85 20.79 12.08
C ASP A 130 -10.90 19.62 12.38
N SER A 131 -10.24 19.66 13.50
CA SER A 131 -9.43 18.55 13.97
C SER A 131 -10.19 17.81 15.06
N TYR A 132 -10.43 16.53 14.86
CA TYR A 132 -10.85 15.70 15.99
C TYR A 132 -9.91 15.92 17.17
N GLN A 133 -10.47 15.90 18.36
CA GLN A 133 -9.69 15.69 19.57
C GLN A 133 -9.68 14.18 19.87
N LEU A 134 -8.64 13.70 20.54
CA LEU A 134 -8.60 12.31 21.02
C LEU A 134 -9.52 12.17 22.24
N ASP A 135 -10.82 12.19 21.97
CA ASP A 135 -11.90 12.09 22.95
C ASP A 135 -12.88 10.94 22.59
N ASP A 136 -13.90 10.76 23.40
CA ASP A 136 -14.88 9.69 23.19
C ASP A 136 -15.70 9.85 21.91
N THR A 137 -15.78 11.05 21.33
CA THR A 137 -16.42 11.28 20.03
C THR A 137 -15.59 10.64 18.93
N PHE A 138 -14.28 10.91 18.93
CA PHE A 138 -13.34 10.28 18.02
C PHE A 138 -13.34 8.75 18.14
N ALA A 139 -13.36 8.25 19.38
CA ALA A 139 -13.41 6.81 19.62
C ALA A 139 -14.66 6.16 19.06
N LYS A 140 -15.81 6.82 19.11
CA LYS A 140 -17.08 6.31 18.57
C LYS A 140 -17.17 6.40 17.06
N GLU A 141 -16.81 7.54 16.49
CA GLU A 141 -17.01 7.82 15.06
C GLU A 141 -15.94 7.13 14.19
N ILE A 142 -14.69 7.15 14.63
CA ILE A 142 -13.56 6.62 13.87
C ILE A 142 -13.15 5.23 14.38
N GLY A 143 -13.05 5.08 15.70
CA GLY A 143 -12.59 3.84 16.33
C GLY A 143 -13.66 2.76 16.45
N GLN A 144 -14.94 3.09 16.25
CA GLN A 144 -16.08 2.20 16.51
C GLN A 144 -16.04 1.58 17.92
N CYS A 145 -15.56 2.36 18.88
CA CYS A 145 -15.40 2.00 20.28
C CYS A 145 -16.35 2.83 21.16
N GLU A 146 -16.65 2.36 22.36
CA GLU A 146 -17.52 3.09 23.28
C GLU A 146 -16.88 4.37 23.83
N ASN A 147 -15.55 4.32 24.04
CA ASN A 147 -14.76 5.42 24.60
C ASN A 147 -13.28 5.28 24.25
N MET A 148 -12.48 6.30 24.60
CA MET A 148 -11.04 6.33 24.36
C MET A 148 -10.26 5.24 25.08
N GLU A 149 -10.69 4.81 26.26
CA GLU A 149 -10.02 3.74 27.01
C GLU A 149 -10.11 2.42 26.24
N GLN A 150 -11.30 2.06 25.78
CA GLN A 150 -11.52 0.86 24.95
C GLN A 150 -10.73 0.94 23.62
N MET A 151 -10.72 2.11 23.00
CA MET A 151 -9.98 2.31 21.75
C MET A 151 -8.46 2.09 21.95
N ARG A 152 -7.91 2.63 23.06
CA ARG A 152 -6.50 2.43 23.41
C ARG A 152 -6.18 0.97 23.72
N GLU A 153 -7.06 0.29 24.45
CA GLU A 153 -6.92 -1.14 24.74
C GLU A 153 -6.92 -1.98 23.46
N ASN A 154 -7.86 -1.74 22.57
CA ASN A 154 -7.95 -2.44 21.29
C ASN A 154 -6.71 -2.18 20.41
N MET A 155 -6.24 -0.93 20.36
CA MET A 155 -5.02 -0.56 19.65
C MET A 155 -3.79 -1.27 20.24
N GLY A 156 -3.68 -1.32 21.57
CA GLY A 156 -2.61 -2.01 22.27
C GLY A 156 -2.58 -3.50 21.95
N LYS A 157 -3.74 -4.16 21.96
CA LYS A 157 -3.86 -5.57 21.57
C LYS A 157 -3.45 -5.79 20.10
N ALA A 158 -3.95 -4.97 19.20
CA ALA A 158 -3.63 -5.07 17.78
C ALA A 158 -2.13 -4.87 17.50
N LEU A 159 -1.49 -3.90 18.17
CA LEU A 159 -0.04 -3.67 18.08
C LEU A 159 0.76 -4.84 18.64
N GLN A 160 0.34 -5.38 19.79
CA GLN A 160 1.01 -6.54 20.39
C GLN A 160 0.90 -7.77 19.49
N ASP A 161 -0.27 -8.03 18.92
CA ASP A 161 -0.46 -9.13 17.98
C ASP A 161 0.38 -8.96 16.73
N TYR A 162 0.48 -7.72 16.21
CA TYR A 162 1.35 -7.39 15.09
C TYR A 162 2.83 -7.65 15.41
N TYR A 163 3.32 -7.23 16.58
CA TYR A 163 4.70 -7.48 17.00
C TYR A 163 4.98 -8.97 17.20
N ASN A 164 4.05 -9.70 17.79
CA ASN A 164 4.17 -11.16 17.98
C ASN A 164 4.22 -11.88 16.62
N GLN A 165 3.34 -11.52 15.69
CA GLN A 165 3.33 -12.09 14.34
C GLN A 165 4.63 -11.80 13.59
N ARG A 166 5.12 -10.56 13.69
CA ARG A 166 6.38 -10.17 13.05
C ARG A 166 7.58 -10.92 13.64
N ALA A 167 7.65 -11.04 14.96
CA ALA A 167 8.69 -11.80 15.62
C ALA A 167 8.68 -13.29 15.22
N GLU A 168 7.50 -13.89 15.12
CA GLU A 168 7.34 -15.28 14.68
C GLU A 168 7.72 -15.45 13.18
N GLN A 169 7.39 -14.49 12.32
CA GLN A 169 7.79 -14.52 10.92
C GLN A 169 9.31 -14.42 10.76
N GLU A 170 9.95 -13.53 11.51
CA GLU A 170 11.39 -13.36 11.52
C GLU A 170 12.10 -14.63 12.02
N LEU A 171 11.59 -15.23 13.09
CA LEU A 171 12.10 -16.51 13.59
C LEU A 171 11.99 -17.62 12.55
N ARG A 172 10.85 -17.75 11.88
CA ARG A 172 10.62 -18.74 10.82
C ARG A 172 11.59 -18.55 9.65
N TRP A 173 11.79 -17.28 9.27
CA TRP A 173 12.76 -16.94 8.22
C TRP A 173 14.20 -17.34 8.64
N GLN A 174 14.64 -16.99 9.85
CA GLN A 174 15.96 -17.33 10.37
C GLN A 174 16.19 -18.84 10.42
N LEU A 175 15.21 -19.61 10.87
CA LEU A 175 15.30 -21.07 10.93
C LEU A 175 15.40 -21.70 9.54
N MET A 176 14.60 -21.23 8.58
CA MET A 176 14.67 -21.70 7.19
C MET A 176 15.98 -21.32 6.52
N HIS A 177 16.51 -20.12 6.79
CA HIS A 177 17.82 -19.69 6.33
C HIS A 177 18.95 -20.57 6.88
N GLN A 178 18.91 -20.93 8.17
CA GLN A 178 19.85 -21.88 8.76
C GLN A 178 19.76 -23.26 8.10
N ALA A 179 18.58 -23.80 7.84
CA ALA A 179 18.40 -25.05 7.13
C ALA A 179 18.95 -24.95 5.69
N ALA A 180 18.64 -23.87 4.97
CA ALA A 180 19.10 -23.61 3.61
C ALA A 180 20.63 -23.51 3.53
N ALA A 181 21.30 -22.94 4.51
CA ALA A 181 22.75 -22.83 4.58
C ALA A 181 23.46 -24.21 4.64
N THR A 182 22.76 -25.27 5.06
CA THR A 182 23.31 -26.64 5.08
C THR A 182 23.07 -27.42 3.76
N VAL A 183 22.43 -26.80 2.77
CA VAL A 183 22.24 -27.41 1.44
C VAL A 183 23.57 -27.40 0.68
N GLU A 184 24.04 -28.58 0.30
CA GLU A 184 25.32 -28.73 -0.43
C GLU A 184 25.17 -28.50 -1.95
N GLU A 185 23.97 -28.64 -2.47
CA GLU A 185 23.67 -28.44 -3.90
C GLU A 185 23.92 -26.99 -4.29
N GLN A 186 24.56 -26.83 -5.45
CA GLN A 186 24.82 -25.53 -6.03
C GLN A 186 24.02 -25.41 -7.35
N PRO A 187 23.46 -24.25 -7.64
CA PRO A 187 22.83 -24.03 -8.94
C PRO A 187 23.89 -24.03 -10.02
N THR A 188 23.51 -24.44 -11.22
CA THR A 188 24.29 -24.13 -12.41
C THR A 188 24.23 -22.63 -12.72
N ASP A 189 25.18 -22.12 -13.48
CA ASP A 189 25.16 -20.70 -13.87
C ASP A 189 23.88 -20.35 -14.62
N GLU A 190 23.35 -21.24 -15.47
CA GLU A 190 22.11 -21.04 -16.20
C GLU A 190 20.87 -21.00 -15.26
N GLU A 191 20.84 -21.78 -14.20
CA GLU A 191 19.77 -21.75 -13.19
C GLU A 191 19.82 -20.46 -12.40
N LEU A 192 21.02 -20.05 -11.98
CA LEU A 192 21.19 -18.80 -11.22
C LEU A 192 20.83 -17.58 -12.07
N ASP A 193 21.24 -17.54 -13.34
CA ASP A 193 20.91 -16.46 -14.26
C ASP A 193 19.39 -16.36 -14.49
N ARG A 194 18.69 -17.51 -14.62
CA ARG A 194 17.21 -17.52 -14.73
C ARG A 194 16.54 -16.96 -13.47
N MET A 195 17.07 -17.27 -12.28
CA MET A 195 16.51 -16.75 -11.03
C MET A 195 16.75 -15.24 -10.91
N VAL A 196 17.92 -14.76 -11.29
CA VAL A 196 18.22 -13.32 -11.34
C VAL A 196 17.29 -12.60 -12.32
N GLU A 197 17.04 -13.20 -13.50
CA GLU A 197 16.13 -12.61 -14.49
C GLU A 197 14.69 -12.50 -13.94
N ALA A 198 14.19 -13.53 -13.27
CA ALA A 198 12.87 -13.49 -12.62
C ALA A 198 12.79 -12.40 -11.54
N GLN A 199 13.87 -12.16 -10.78
CA GLN A 199 13.94 -11.06 -9.81
C GLN A 199 13.96 -9.69 -10.51
N MET A 200 14.67 -9.55 -11.61
CA MET A 200 14.70 -8.34 -12.44
C MET A 200 13.33 -8.03 -13.04
N GLU A 201 12.62 -9.04 -13.55
CA GLU A 201 11.24 -8.88 -14.03
C GLU A 201 10.30 -8.41 -12.91
N THR A 202 10.42 -8.99 -11.72
CA THR A 202 9.65 -8.59 -10.55
C THR A 202 9.93 -7.15 -10.16
N LEU A 203 11.20 -6.74 -10.10
CA LEU A 203 11.59 -5.36 -9.83
C LEU A 203 11.01 -4.40 -10.87
N THR A 204 11.13 -4.76 -12.15
CA THR A 204 10.61 -3.94 -13.26
C THR A 204 9.10 -3.76 -13.16
N ALA A 205 8.36 -4.82 -12.85
CA ALA A 205 6.91 -4.76 -12.64
C ALA A 205 6.52 -3.86 -11.44
N GLN A 206 7.24 -3.97 -10.34
CA GLN A 206 7.02 -3.11 -9.15
C GLN A 206 7.31 -1.63 -9.44
N LEU A 207 8.36 -1.35 -10.19
CA LEU A 207 8.68 0.01 -10.63
C LEU A 207 7.59 0.58 -11.54
N ALA A 208 7.13 -0.22 -12.50
CA ALA A 208 6.06 0.18 -13.42
C ALA A 208 4.74 0.53 -12.69
N GLN A 209 4.38 -0.21 -11.64
CA GLN A 209 3.23 0.11 -10.79
C GLN A 209 3.35 1.47 -10.11
N LYS A 210 4.58 1.93 -9.86
CA LYS A 210 4.88 3.27 -9.27
C LYS A 210 5.14 4.34 -10.33
N GLY A 211 4.91 4.03 -11.61
CA GLY A 211 5.17 4.94 -12.73
C GLY A 211 6.65 5.17 -13.04
N LEU A 212 7.54 4.29 -12.58
CA LEU A 212 8.98 4.38 -12.79
C LEU A 212 9.45 3.33 -13.81
N THR A 213 10.47 3.70 -14.59
CA THR A 213 11.18 2.74 -15.47
C THR A 213 12.43 2.21 -14.79
N LEU A 214 12.90 1.04 -15.19
CA LEU A 214 14.17 0.48 -14.71
C LEU A 214 15.34 1.42 -14.99
N GLU A 215 15.35 2.08 -16.15
CA GLU A 215 16.38 3.06 -16.52
C GLU A 215 16.40 4.27 -15.55
N ALA A 216 15.24 4.85 -15.26
CA ALA A 216 15.12 5.95 -14.30
C ALA A 216 15.57 5.53 -12.90
N TYR A 217 15.25 4.32 -12.48
CA TYR A 217 15.71 3.74 -11.23
C TYR A 217 17.23 3.59 -11.18
N CYS A 218 17.84 3.05 -12.24
CA CYS A 218 19.29 2.94 -12.35
C CYS A 218 19.99 4.31 -12.28
N GLN A 219 19.47 5.32 -12.99
CA GLN A 219 19.99 6.69 -12.94
C GLN A 219 19.90 7.27 -11.53
N PHE A 220 18.78 7.10 -10.85
CA PHE A 220 18.57 7.61 -9.50
C PHE A 220 19.49 6.95 -8.46
N THR A 221 19.72 5.62 -8.60
CA THR A 221 20.59 4.86 -7.66
C THR A 221 22.08 4.92 -8.02
N GLY A 222 22.44 5.51 -9.16
CA GLY A 222 23.83 5.51 -9.66
C GLY A 222 24.33 4.12 -10.02
N SER A 223 23.42 3.22 -10.44
CA SER A 223 23.70 1.85 -10.84
C SER A 223 23.44 1.66 -12.35
N ASP A 224 23.69 0.47 -12.85
CA ASP A 224 23.28 0.03 -14.17
C ASP A 224 22.66 -1.38 -14.08
N GLU A 225 22.03 -1.80 -15.15
CA GLU A 225 21.31 -3.07 -15.19
C GLU A 225 22.23 -4.28 -14.96
N LYS A 226 23.48 -4.21 -15.44
CA LYS A 226 24.46 -5.27 -15.24
C LYS A 226 24.84 -5.39 -13.76
N LYS A 227 25.11 -4.26 -13.11
CA LYS A 227 25.43 -4.21 -11.69
C LYS A 227 24.26 -4.67 -10.84
N LEU A 228 23.02 -4.29 -11.18
CA LEU A 228 21.82 -4.79 -10.48
C LEU A 228 21.72 -6.31 -10.55
N ARG A 229 21.99 -6.91 -11.72
CA ARG A 229 22.03 -8.38 -11.84
C ARG A 229 23.14 -9.01 -11.01
N GLU A 230 24.32 -8.40 -10.97
CA GLU A 230 25.42 -8.86 -10.12
C GLU A 230 25.06 -8.77 -8.63
N ASP A 231 24.44 -7.67 -8.21
CA ASP A 231 24.02 -7.44 -6.82
C ASP A 231 22.86 -8.38 -6.41
N MET A 232 22.04 -8.88 -7.34
CA MET A 232 20.96 -9.84 -7.07
C MET A 232 21.44 -11.31 -7.01
N ARG A 233 22.61 -11.62 -7.51
CA ARG A 233 23.11 -13.03 -7.52
C ARG A 233 23.20 -13.68 -6.13
N PRO A 234 23.64 -13.00 -5.06
CA PRO A 234 23.64 -13.58 -3.71
C PRO A 234 22.23 -13.94 -3.24
N ASP A 235 21.24 -13.07 -3.46
CA ASP A 235 19.85 -13.30 -3.07
C ASP A 235 19.22 -14.44 -3.90
N ALA A 236 19.55 -14.53 -5.18
CA ALA A 236 19.13 -15.63 -6.02
C ALA A 236 19.73 -16.99 -5.55
N LEU A 237 20.99 -17.00 -5.14
CA LEU A 237 21.62 -18.19 -4.56
C LEU A 237 20.96 -18.62 -3.23
N GLU A 238 20.61 -17.66 -2.40
CA GLU A 238 19.88 -17.93 -1.15
C GLU A 238 18.48 -18.47 -1.43
N ALA A 239 17.77 -17.89 -2.39
CA ALA A 239 16.46 -18.37 -2.82
C ALA A 239 16.54 -19.81 -3.36
N PHE A 240 17.56 -20.14 -4.16
CA PHE A 240 17.82 -21.50 -4.63
C PHE A 240 18.01 -22.49 -3.46
N ARG A 241 18.88 -22.14 -2.51
CA ARG A 241 19.15 -22.98 -1.34
C ARG A 241 17.91 -23.19 -0.48
N THR A 242 17.12 -22.14 -0.30
CA THR A 242 15.83 -22.21 0.42
C THR A 242 14.85 -23.12 -0.30
N GLN A 243 14.74 -23.01 -1.61
CA GLN A 243 13.89 -23.91 -2.41
C GLN A 243 14.35 -25.37 -2.26
N LYS A 244 15.65 -25.63 -2.38
CA LYS A 244 16.21 -27.00 -2.20
C LYS A 244 16.02 -27.52 -0.77
N ALA A 245 16.12 -26.68 0.25
CA ALA A 245 15.80 -27.07 1.62
C ALA A 245 14.33 -27.49 1.76
N VAL A 246 13.40 -26.71 1.20
CA VAL A 246 11.96 -27.05 1.19
C VAL A 246 11.71 -28.38 0.48
N GLU A 247 12.29 -28.60 -0.71
CA GLU A 247 12.15 -29.85 -1.47
C GLU A 247 12.66 -31.05 -0.64
N LYS A 248 13.82 -30.93 0.00
CA LYS A 248 14.39 -32.00 0.85
C LYS A 248 13.56 -32.28 2.08
N ILE A 249 13.10 -31.24 2.78
CA ILE A 249 12.22 -31.40 3.96
C ILE A 249 10.93 -32.08 3.53
N ALA A 250 10.34 -31.65 2.41
CA ALA A 250 9.11 -32.25 1.91
C ALA A 250 9.26 -33.74 1.59
N GLN A 251 10.41 -34.13 1.01
CA GLN A 251 10.72 -35.53 0.75
C GLN A 251 10.93 -36.35 2.04
N LEU A 252 11.70 -35.81 2.99
CA LEU A 252 12.02 -36.49 4.26
C LEU A 252 10.79 -36.67 5.17
N GLU A 253 9.91 -35.68 5.16
CA GLU A 253 8.69 -35.62 6.00
C GLU A 253 7.43 -36.11 5.26
N ASN A 254 7.57 -36.51 3.99
CA ASN A 254 6.45 -36.92 3.12
C ASN A 254 5.34 -35.84 3.03
N LEU A 255 5.73 -34.57 2.94
CA LEU A 255 4.79 -33.47 2.84
C LEU A 255 4.18 -33.43 1.44
N THR A 256 2.87 -33.38 1.39
CA THR A 256 2.10 -33.22 0.17
C THR A 256 1.06 -32.10 0.33
N VAL A 257 0.60 -31.55 -0.76
CA VAL A 257 -0.51 -30.60 -0.79
C VAL A 257 -1.66 -31.27 -1.48
N THR A 258 -2.74 -31.51 -0.75
CA THR A 258 -3.96 -32.17 -1.27
C THR A 258 -4.79 -31.22 -2.13
N ASP A 259 -5.71 -31.75 -2.91
CA ASP A 259 -6.60 -30.93 -3.74
C ASP A 259 -7.56 -30.11 -2.87
N GLU A 260 -8.02 -30.66 -1.73
CA GLU A 260 -8.86 -29.93 -0.78
C GLU A 260 -8.12 -28.73 -0.16
N GLU A 261 -6.82 -28.88 0.14
CA GLU A 261 -6.01 -27.79 0.63
C GLU A 261 -5.79 -26.71 -0.45
N MET A 262 -5.59 -27.13 -1.72
CA MET A 262 -5.50 -26.20 -2.85
C MET A 262 -6.79 -25.41 -3.03
N ASP A 263 -7.94 -26.08 -3.00
CA ASP A 263 -9.24 -25.42 -3.12
C ASP A 263 -9.45 -24.40 -1.99
N ALA A 264 -9.12 -24.77 -0.75
CA ALA A 264 -9.21 -23.86 0.38
C ALA A 264 -8.26 -22.64 0.26
N ALA A 265 -7.06 -22.85 -0.29
CA ALA A 265 -6.10 -21.76 -0.53
C ALA A 265 -6.63 -20.80 -1.62
N ILE A 266 -7.18 -21.33 -2.71
CA ILE A 266 -7.79 -20.53 -3.79
C ILE A 266 -8.96 -19.71 -3.25
N GLN A 267 -9.85 -20.32 -2.46
CA GLN A 267 -10.99 -19.62 -1.85
C GLN A 267 -10.52 -18.47 -0.95
N ARG A 268 -9.45 -18.68 -0.16
CA ARG A 268 -8.87 -17.62 0.68
C ARG A 268 -8.31 -16.49 -0.17
N ILE A 269 -7.53 -16.79 -1.22
CA ILE A 269 -7.01 -15.79 -2.14
C ILE A 269 -8.14 -14.98 -2.78
N CYS A 270 -9.23 -15.64 -3.18
CA CYS A 270 -10.41 -14.97 -3.71
C CYS A 270 -11.03 -14.01 -2.68
N ALA A 271 -11.21 -14.47 -1.44
CA ALA A 271 -11.80 -13.65 -0.37
C ALA A 271 -10.94 -12.45 -0.03
N ASP A 272 -9.63 -12.64 0.10
CA ASP A 272 -8.66 -11.58 0.46
C ASP A 272 -8.56 -10.49 -0.63
N ASN A 273 -8.79 -10.87 -1.90
CA ASN A 273 -8.71 -9.94 -3.04
C ASN A 273 -10.08 -9.50 -3.57
N HIS A 274 -11.18 -9.85 -2.90
CA HIS A 274 -12.54 -9.54 -3.34
C HIS A 274 -12.85 -10.03 -4.77
N MET A 275 -12.28 -11.18 -5.16
CA MET A 275 -12.41 -11.78 -6.49
C MET A 275 -13.25 -13.06 -6.41
N SER A 276 -13.85 -13.45 -7.53
CA SER A 276 -14.46 -14.78 -7.65
C SER A 276 -13.43 -15.82 -8.12
N ALA A 277 -13.70 -17.11 -7.86
CA ALA A 277 -12.86 -18.19 -8.39
C ALA A 277 -12.85 -18.23 -9.93
N GLU A 278 -13.88 -17.68 -10.58
CA GLU A 278 -13.94 -17.57 -12.05
C GLU A 278 -12.96 -16.52 -12.59
N ASP A 279 -12.74 -15.43 -11.86
CA ASP A 279 -11.78 -14.39 -12.22
C ASP A 279 -10.33 -14.89 -12.16
N LEU A 280 -10.05 -15.92 -11.34
CA LEU A 280 -8.73 -16.54 -11.23
C LEU A 280 -8.48 -17.64 -12.27
N LYS A 281 -9.52 -18.26 -12.86
CA LYS A 281 -9.37 -19.33 -13.84
C LYS A 281 -8.42 -19.02 -15.00
N PRO A 282 -8.41 -17.81 -15.61
CA PRO A 282 -7.49 -17.48 -16.70
C PRO A 282 -6.01 -17.55 -16.31
N TYR A 283 -5.70 -17.48 -15.01
CA TYR A 283 -4.32 -17.53 -14.51
C TYR A 283 -3.86 -18.96 -14.18
N PHE A 284 -4.76 -19.93 -14.11
CA PHE A 284 -4.42 -21.31 -13.75
C PHE A 284 -3.44 -21.95 -14.73
N ASP A 285 -3.60 -21.69 -16.01
CA ASP A 285 -2.75 -22.22 -17.07
C ASP A 285 -1.36 -21.51 -17.13
N ASN A 286 -1.21 -20.36 -16.47
CA ASN A 286 0.03 -19.58 -16.43
C ASN A 286 0.94 -19.93 -15.23
N GLY A 287 0.80 -21.13 -14.66
CA GLY A 287 1.63 -21.60 -13.56
C GLY A 287 1.19 -21.13 -12.17
N PHE A 288 0.10 -20.39 -12.06
CA PHE A 288 -0.45 -19.89 -10.78
C PHE A 288 -0.65 -21.01 -9.75
N LEU A 289 -1.28 -22.12 -10.15
CA LEU A 289 -1.49 -23.27 -9.26
C LEU A 289 -0.17 -23.88 -8.77
N THR A 290 0.85 -23.87 -9.61
CA THR A 290 2.20 -24.34 -9.24
C THR A 290 2.80 -23.43 -8.16
N VAL A 291 2.68 -22.11 -8.32
CA VAL A 291 3.17 -21.12 -7.34
C VAL A 291 2.45 -21.28 -6.02
N VAL A 292 1.12 -21.40 -6.04
CA VAL A 292 0.32 -21.62 -4.81
C VAL A 292 0.74 -22.91 -4.11
N ARG A 293 0.86 -24.01 -4.85
CA ARG A 293 1.30 -25.31 -4.31
C ARG A 293 2.71 -25.25 -3.71
N GLN A 294 3.63 -24.57 -4.38
CA GLN A 294 4.99 -24.37 -3.86
C GLN A 294 5.01 -23.54 -2.58
N GLN A 295 4.20 -22.49 -2.51
CA GLN A 295 4.07 -21.68 -1.30
C GLN A 295 3.51 -22.50 -0.14
N MET A 296 2.45 -23.28 -0.36
CA MET A 296 1.88 -24.15 0.67
C MET A 296 2.88 -25.21 1.14
N LEU A 297 3.68 -25.76 0.24
CA LEU A 297 4.73 -26.72 0.59
C LEU A 297 5.84 -26.07 1.43
N ARG A 298 6.21 -24.84 1.08
CA ARG A 298 7.15 -24.01 1.86
C ARG A 298 6.62 -23.76 3.27
N ASP A 299 5.34 -23.41 3.41
CA ASP A 299 4.72 -23.14 4.71
C ASP A 299 4.71 -24.40 5.57
N LYS A 300 4.37 -25.57 4.99
CA LYS A 300 4.42 -26.86 5.68
C LYS A 300 5.85 -27.23 6.12
N ALA A 301 6.84 -27.07 5.24
CA ALA A 301 8.24 -27.32 5.57
C ALA A 301 8.75 -26.40 6.68
N THR A 302 8.40 -25.12 6.61
CA THR A 302 8.72 -24.12 7.62
C THR A 302 8.10 -24.48 8.97
N GLU A 303 6.88 -24.99 8.99
CA GLU A 303 6.20 -25.43 10.21
C GLU A 303 6.91 -26.64 10.86
N VAL A 304 7.37 -27.60 10.05
CA VAL A 304 8.17 -28.74 10.55
C VAL A 304 9.45 -28.23 11.24
N VAL A 305 10.18 -27.35 10.55
CA VAL A 305 11.42 -26.77 11.11
C VAL A 305 11.12 -26.00 12.40
N ARG A 306 10.08 -25.16 12.39
CA ARG A 306 9.66 -24.34 13.54
C ARG A 306 9.27 -25.19 14.77
N ARG A 307 8.53 -26.28 14.55
CA ARG A 307 8.12 -27.19 15.65
C ARG A 307 9.28 -27.93 16.30
N SER A 308 10.30 -28.29 15.52
CA SER A 308 11.48 -28.99 16.03
C SER A 308 12.51 -28.05 16.65
N ALA A 309 12.43 -26.75 16.38
CA ALA A 309 13.45 -25.78 16.79
C ALA A 309 13.50 -25.59 18.31
N GLN A 310 14.69 -25.34 18.81
CA GLN A 310 14.95 -24.96 20.21
C GLN A 310 14.92 -23.42 20.28
N ILE A 311 13.88 -22.90 20.92
CA ILE A 311 13.64 -21.46 20.98
C ILE A 311 14.08 -20.91 22.32
N THR A 312 14.93 -19.91 22.28
CA THR A 312 15.28 -19.07 23.43
C THR A 312 14.49 -17.77 23.35
N GLN A 313 14.11 -17.25 24.50
CA GLN A 313 13.47 -15.94 24.65
C GLN A 313 14.51 -14.83 24.79
#